data_3d7cfd67d46196612b4499f9cc976805
#
_entry.id   3d7cfd67d46196612b4499f9cc976805
#
_cell.length_a   1.000
_cell.length_b   1.000
_cell.length_c   1.000
_cell.angle_alpha   90.00
_cell.angle_beta   90.00
_cell.angle_gamma   90.00
#
_symmetry.space_group_name_H-M   'P 1'
#
loop_
_entity.id
_entity.type
_entity.pdbx_description
1 polymer ?
#
loop_
_entity_poly.entity_id
_entity_poly.type
_entity_poly.pdbx_seq_one_letter_code
_entity_poly.pdbx_strand_id
1 'polypeptide(L)'
;MGRIGSVGVFCGSKTGTDPDWARAADRLGQLLAEAGIRLVYGGGRIGLMGVVAQAALRSGGKVSGVIPDFLMKLEVADTGITDLVVVDSMHERKRRMFELADGFVILPGGLGTLDDGAHELVVRRTFATYD
;
A
#
# COMPACT_ATOMS: atom_id res chain seq x y z
N MET A 1 8.97 -7.98 -21.29
CA MET A 1 9.22 -7.34 -20.48
C MET A 1 8.27 -6.95 -19.74
N GLY A 2 8.36 -6.73 -18.89
CA GLY A 2 7.45 -6.67 -17.93
C GLY A 2 6.70 -5.44 -17.76
N ARG A 3 5.44 -5.54 -17.93
CA ARG A 3 4.59 -4.46 -17.55
C ARG A 3 4.33 -4.61 -16.10
N ILE A 4 4.17 -3.52 -15.42
CA ILE A 4 3.82 -3.54 -14.02
C ILE A 4 2.30 -3.66 -13.93
N GLY A 5 1.82 -4.75 -13.35
CA GLY A 5 0.39 -4.97 -13.19
C GLY A 5 -0.11 -4.68 -11.77
N SER A 6 0.81 -4.65 -10.80
CA SER A 6 0.45 -4.37 -9.42
C SER A 6 1.58 -3.66 -8.71
N VAL A 7 1.23 -2.78 -7.79
CA VAL A 7 2.21 -2.00 -7.02
C VAL A 7 1.84 -2.12 -5.56
N GLY A 8 2.81 -2.51 -4.76
CA GLY A 8 2.65 -2.56 -3.32
C GLY A 8 2.96 -1.20 -2.73
N VAL A 9 2.14 -0.75 -1.79
CA VAL A 9 2.35 0.53 -1.13
C VAL A 9 2.49 0.28 0.36
N PHE A 10 3.64 0.66 0.90
CA PHE A 10 3.87 0.61 2.33
C PHE A 10 3.65 2.00 2.89
N CYS A 11 2.72 2.13 3.80
CA CYS A 11 2.48 3.42 4.44
C CYS A 11 2.14 3.19 5.89
N GLY A 12 2.31 4.22 6.68
CA GLY A 12 2.05 4.11 8.10
C GLY A 12 0.58 4.13 8.41
N SER A 13 0.27 3.77 9.65
CA SER A 13 -1.09 3.77 10.13
C SER A 13 -1.54 5.14 10.61
N LYS A 14 -0.71 6.15 10.48
CA LYS A 14 -1.05 7.51 10.86
C LYS A 14 -0.94 8.41 9.66
N THR A 15 -1.79 9.41 9.59
CA THR A 15 -1.70 10.37 8.51
C THR A 15 -0.57 11.37 8.75
N GLY A 16 -0.06 11.45 9.96
CA GLY A 16 0.96 12.42 10.29
C GLY A 16 0.36 13.81 10.43
N THR A 17 1.23 14.78 10.56
CA THR A 17 0.79 16.15 10.72
C THR A 17 0.82 16.93 9.42
N ASP A 18 1.39 16.36 8.38
CA ASP A 18 1.53 17.07 7.11
C ASP A 18 0.44 16.63 6.15
N PRO A 19 -0.48 17.51 5.81
CA PRO A 19 -1.55 17.14 4.89
C PRO A 19 -1.06 16.81 3.48
N ASP A 20 0.18 17.16 3.16
CA ASP A 20 0.71 16.83 1.84
C ASP A 20 0.87 15.31 1.67
N TRP A 21 1.09 14.57 2.77
CA TRP A 21 1.19 13.13 2.66
C TRP A 21 -0.14 12.51 2.31
N ALA A 22 -1.22 13.04 2.85
CA ALA A 22 -2.56 12.56 2.51
C ALA A 22 -2.89 12.87 1.05
N ARG A 23 -2.50 14.05 0.58
CA ARG A 23 -2.72 14.40 -0.83
C ARG A 23 -1.90 13.49 -1.74
N ALA A 24 -0.66 13.18 -1.34
CA ALA A 24 0.20 12.31 -2.13
C ALA A 24 -0.38 10.89 -2.18
N ALA A 25 -0.87 10.39 -1.06
CA ALA A 25 -1.48 9.06 -1.01
C ALA A 25 -2.76 9.01 -1.87
N ASP A 26 -3.57 10.05 -1.79
CA ASP A 26 -4.78 10.12 -2.59
C ASP A 26 -4.44 10.15 -4.08
N ARG A 27 -3.47 10.97 -4.46
CA ARG A 27 -3.06 11.06 -5.85
C ARG A 27 -2.46 9.75 -6.34
N LEU A 28 -1.68 9.07 -5.51
CA LEU A 28 -1.08 7.80 -5.86
C LEU A 28 -2.16 6.76 -6.15
N GLY A 29 -3.15 6.65 -5.28
CA GLY A 29 -4.24 5.71 -5.49
C GLY A 29 -4.98 5.97 -6.79
N GLN A 30 -5.26 7.23 -7.05
CA GLN A 30 -5.94 7.64 -8.28
C GLN A 30 -5.11 7.28 -9.50
N LEU A 31 -3.82 7.59 -9.49
CA LEU A 31 -2.95 7.31 -10.62
C LEU A 31 -2.80 5.82 -10.89
N LEU A 32 -2.70 4.99 -9.86
CA LEU A 32 -2.61 3.56 -10.05
C LEU A 32 -3.88 3.03 -10.70
N ALA A 33 -5.02 3.48 -10.23
CA ALA A 33 -6.29 3.04 -10.80
C ALA A 33 -6.42 3.46 -12.25
N GLU A 34 -6.05 4.70 -12.56
CA GLU A 34 -6.14 5.20 -13.93
C GLU A 34 -5.20 4.47 -14.87
N ALA A 35 -4.10 3.98 -14.35
CA ALA A 35 -3.14 3.23 -15.15
C ALA A 35 -3.49 1.74 -15.25
N GLY A 36 -4.56 1.32 -14.62
CA GLY A 36 -4.94 -0.09 -14.62
C GLY A 36 -4.06 -0.96 -13.75
N ILE A 37 -3.37 -0.36 -12.77
CA ILE A 37 -2.45 -1.07 -11.89
C ILE A 37 -3.15 -1.38 -10.58
N ARG A 38 -3.09 -2.64 -10.15
CA ARG A 38 -3.70 -3.05 -8.89
C ARG A 38 -2.88 -2.52 -7.72
N LEU A 39 -3.55 -2.01 -6.71
CA LEU A 39 -2.91 -1.60 -5.47
C LEU A 39 -2.83 -2.80 -4.54
N VAL A 40 -1.66 -3.04 -3.97
CA VAL A 40 -1.46 -4.04 -2.93
C VAL A 40 -0.98 -3.29 -1.69
N TYR A 41 -1.66 -3.46 -0.57
CA TYR A 41 -1.29 -2.68 0.61
C TYR A 41 -1.62 -3.44 1.89
N GLY A 42 -1.54 -2.79 3.02
CA GLY A 42 -1.70 -3.43 4.32
C GLY A 42 -3.11 -3.75 4.78
N GLY A 43 -4.11 -3.44 3.99
CA GLY A 43 -5.46 -3.91 4.28
C GLY A 43 -6.28 -3.12 5.29
N GLY A 44 -5.72 -2.08 5.90
CA GLY A 44 -6.44 -1.30 6.90
C GLY A 44 -7.09 -0.05 6.35
N ARG A 45 -7.89 0.58 7.18
CA ARG A 45 -8.55 1.83 6.79
C ARG A 45 -7.96 3.04 7.47
N ILE A 46 -7.06 2.86 8.43
CA ILE A 46 -6.55 3.99 9.18
C ILE A 46 -5.39 4.66 8.46
N GLY A 47 -5.20 5.93 8.75
CA GLY A 47 -4.06 6.69 8.25
C GLY A 47 -4.00 6.74 6.75
N LEU A 48 -2.77 6.77 6.25
CA LEU A 48 -2.55 6.83 4.81
C LEU A 48 -2.98 5.57 4.08
N MET A 49 -3.08 4.44 4.79
CA MET A 49 -3.60 3.22 4.19
C MET A 49 -5.01 3.43 3.67
N GLY A 50 -5.86 4.01 4.50
CA GLY A 50 -7.23 4.27 4.09
C GLY A 50 -7.31 5.25 2.94
N VAL A 51 -6.45 6.26 2.96
CA VAL A 51 -6.46 7.29 1.92
C VAL A 51 -6.13 6.69 0.55
N VAL A 52 -5.03 5.93 0.47
CA VAL A 52 -4.59 5.39 -0.83
C VAL A 52 -5.59 4.35 -1.34
N ALA A 53 -6.11 3.51 -0.47
CA ALA A 53 -7.04 2.46 -0.88
C ALA A 53 -8.36 3.05 -1.36
N GLN A 54 -8.90 4.03 -0.64
CA GLN A 54 -10.16 4.64 -1.04
C GLN A 54 -10.00 5.42 -2.35
N ALA A 55 -8.86 6.07 -2.55
CA ALA A 55 -8.62 6.79 -3.79
C ALA A 55 -8.58 5.83 -4.97
N ALA A 56 -7.93 4.68 -4.81
CA ALA A 56 -7.88 3.68 -5.88
C ALA A 56 -9.27 3.13 -6.18
N LEU A 57 -10.04 2.81 -5.15
CA LEU A 57 -11.39 2.28 -5.36
C LEU A 57 -12.30 3.31 -6.01
N ARG A 58 -12.24 4.57 -5.55
CA ARG A 58 -13.07 5.63 -6.11
C ARG A 58 -12.79 5.83 -7.59
N SER A 59 -11.58 5.57 -8.01
CA SER A 59 -11.15 5.75 -9.40
C SER A 59 -11.30 4.48 -10.23
N GLY A 60 -12.01 3.50 -9.71
CA GLY A 60 -12.31 2.28 -10.45
C GLY A 60 -11.23 1.21 -10.41
N GLY A 61 -10.26 1.35 -9.53
CA GLY A 61 -9.15 0.41 -9.46
C GLY A 61 -9.46 -0.80 -8.59
N LYS A 62 -8.56 -1.78 -8.65
CA LYS A 62 -8.66 -2.96 -7.83
C LYS A 62 -7.66 -2.88 -6.69
N VAL A 63 -8.05 -3.32 -5.52
CA VAL A 63 -7.26 -3.18 -4.32
C VAL A 63 -7.21 -4.50 -3.57
N SER A 64 -6.01 -4.97 -3.30
CA SER A 64 -5.79 -6.18 -2.52
C SER A 64 -5.08 -5.78 -1.23
N GLY A 65 -5.60 -6.20 -0.11
CA GLY A 65 -4.99 -5.89 1.19
C GLY A 65 -4.50 -7.15 1.85
N VAL A 66 -3.40 -7.04 2.59
CA VAL A 66 -2.85 -8.15 3.36
C VAL A 66 -2.69 -7.67 4.80
N ILE A 67 -3.39 -8.30 5.73
CA ILE A 67 -3.40 -7.82 7.09
C ILE A 67 -3.20 -8.97 8.08
N PRO A 68 -2.32 -8.82 9.08
CA PRO A 68 -2.23 -9.83 10.12
C PRO A 68 -3.50 -9.84 10.96
N ASP A 69 -3.91 -11.02 11.40
CA ASP A 69 -5.14 -11.16 12.16
C ASP A 69 -5.14 -10.31 13.43
N PHE A 70 -3.99 -10.18 14.10
CA PHE A 70 -3.93 -9.40 15.33
C PHE A 70 -4.02 -7.88 15.08
N LEU A 71 -3.92 -7.44 13.84
CA LEU A 71 -4.05 -6.01 13.52
C LEU A 71 -5.41 -5.66 12.92
N MET A 72 -6.28 -6.62 12.75
CA MET A 72 -7.56 -6.35 12.09
C MET A 72 -8.38 -5.29 12.81
N LYS A 73 -8.39 -5.30 14.13
CA LYS A 73 -9.11 -4.28 14.88
C LYS A 73 -8.34 -2.99 14.96
N LEU A 74 -7.04 -3.08 15.21
CA LEU A 74 -6.22 -1.90 15.41
C LEU A 74 -6.10 -1.06 14.14
N GLU A 75 -5.92 -1.71 13.02
CA GLU A 75 -5.80 -0.99 11.75
C GLU A 75 -7.12 -0.89 11.00
N VAL A 76 -8.17 -1.38 11.58
CA VAL A 76 -9.52 -1.35 11.02
C VAL A 76 -9.52 -1.98 9.63
N ALA A 77 -9.53 -3.30 9.62
CA ALA A 77 -9.49 -4.06 8.36
C ALA A 77 -10.59 -3.61 7.42
N ASP A 78 -10.26 -3.42 6.17
CA ASP A 78 -11.21 -2.93 5.18
C ASP A 78 -11.79 -4.11 4.39
N THR A 79 -12.99 -4.50 4.74
CA THR A 79 -13.64 -5.62 4.07
C THR A 79 -14.31 -5.19 2.77
N GLY A 80 -14.31 -3.91 2.45
CA GLY A 80 -14.93 -3.43 1.21
C GLY A 80 -13.97 -3.34 0.02
N ILE A 81 -12.73 -3.79 0.19
CA ILE A 81 -11.77 -3.76 -0.92
C ILE A 81 -11.94 -5.00 -1.79
N THR A 82 -11.23 -5.05 -2.90
CA THR A 82 -11.39 -6.15 -3.86
C THR A 82 -11.05 -7.50 -3.23
N ASP A 83 -9.91 -7.59 -2.56
CA ASP A 83 -9.51 -8.82 -1.86
C ASP A 83 -8.87 -8.47 -0.54
N LEU A 84 -9.20 -9.17 0.51
CA LEU A 84 -8.55 -9.00 1.80
C LEU A 84 -7.99 -10.36 2.23
N VAL A 85 -6.67 -10.44 2.36
CA VAL A 85 -5.98 -11.66 2.77
C VAL A 85 -5.56 -11.49 4.23
N VAL A 86 -6.00 -12.38 5.09
CA VAL A 86 -5.64 -12.33 6.50
C VAL A 86 -4.50 -13.32 6.73
N VAL A 87 -3.43 -12.84 7.33
CA VAL A 87 -2.25 -13.66 7.59
C VAL A 87 -1.99 -13.72 9.10
N ASP A 88 -1.02 -14.53 9.53
CA ASP A 88 -0.83 -14.74 10.95
C ASP A 88 0.37 -14.01 11.53
N SER A 89 1.11 -13.28 10.75
CA SER A 89 2.26 -12.53 11.27
C SER A 89 2.64 -11.36 10.38
N MET A 90 3.46 -10.45 10.90
CA MET A 90 3.99 -9.36 10.10
C MET A 90 4.93 -9.87 9.01
N HIS A 91 5.64 -10.94 9.30
CA HIS A 91 6.53 -11.54 8.31
C HIS A 91 5.72 -12.04 7.12
N GLU A 92 4.60 -12.71 7.39
CA GLU A 92 3.74 -13.21 6.32
C GLU A 92 3.09 -12.07 5.56
N ARG A 93 2.77 -10.96 6.23
CA ARG A 93 2.23 -9.78 5.54
C ARG A 93 3.20 -9.30 4.47
N LYS A 94 4.47 -9.12 4.87
CA LYS A 94 5.47 -8.65 3.92
C LYS A 94 5.71 -9.65 2.81
N ARG A 95 5.78 -10.92 3.16
CA ARG A 95 6.02 -11.96 2.18
C ARG A 95 4.90 -11.99 1.12
N ARG A 96 3.67 -11.93 1.58
CA ARG A 96 2.53 -11.95 0.66
C ARG A 96 2.48 -10.70 -0.21
N MET A 97 2.77 -9.56 0.37
CA MET A 97 2.79 -8.33 -0.43
C MET A 97 3.88 -8.40 -1.49
N PHE A 98 5.03 -8.95 -1.15
CA PHE A 98 6.11 -9.09 -2.12
C PHE A 98 5.71 -10.07 -3.23
N GLU A 99 4.97 -11.11 -2.90
CA GLU A 99 4.51 -12.05 -3.91
C GLU A 99 3.48 -11.44 -4.85
N LEU A 100 2.63 -10.58 -4.32
CA LEU A 100 1.52 -10.04 -5.09
C LEU A 100 1.88 -8.82 -5.92
N ALA A 101 2.94 -8.14 -5.59
CA ALA A 101 3.26 -6.87 -6.22
C ALA A 101 4.48 -6.97 -7.13
N ASP A 102 4.45 -6.25 -8.23
CA ASP A 102 5.55 -6.19 -9.17
C ASP A 102 6.57 -5.13 -8.79
N GLY A 103 6.16 -4.15 -8.04
CA GLY A 103 7.04 -3.07 -7.58
C GLY A 103 6.45 -2.45 -6.35
N PHE A 104 7.19 -1.52 -5.72
CA PHE A 104 6.76 -0.94 -4.46
C PHE A 104 6.96 0.54 -4.38
N VAL A 105 6.06 1.18 -3.66
CA VAL A 105 6.18 2.60 -3.31
C VAL A 105 6.13 2.65 -1.79
N ILE A 106 7.05 3.37 -1.19
CA ILE A 106 7.10 3.51 0.26
C ILE A 106 6.77 4.94 0.63
N LEU A 107 5.69 5.13 1.34
CA LEU A 107 5.31 6.43 1.87
C LEU A 107 5.84 6.56 3.30
N PRO A 108 5.86 7.76 3.85
CA PRO A 108 6.40 7.96 5.18
C PRO A 108 5.75 7.05 6.21
N GLY A 109 6.58 6.49 7.06
CA GLY A 109 6.12 5.57 8.09
C GLY A 109 5.89 4.14 7.61
N GLY A 110 6.03 3.90 6.31
CA GLY A 110 5.68 2.61 5.76
C GLY A 110 6.51 1.45 6.25
N LEU A 111 7.79 1.65 6.41
CA LEU A 111 8.67 0.61 6.90
C LEU A 111 9.18 0.86 8.30
N GLY A 112 8.66 1.86 8.96
CA GLY A 112 9.05 2.12 10.35
C GLY A 112 10.46 2.63 10.56
N THR A 113 11.34 2.40 9.63
CA THR A 113 12.70 2.89 9.76
C THR A 113 12.99 4.08 8.87
N LEU A 114 12.00 4.50 8.13
CA LEU A 114 12.19 5.59 7.20
C LEU A 114 11.51 6.83 7.74
N ASP A 115 11.87 7.24 8.93
CA ASP A 115 11.20 8.39 9.46
C ASP A 115 12.00 9.65 9.29
N ASP A 116 13.26 9.61 9.38
CA ASP A 116 14.03 10.78 9.29
C ASP A 116 14.37 11.13 7.92
N GLY A 117 14.03 12.13 7.43
CA GLY A 117 14.45 12.56 6.14
C GLY A 117 13.88 11.77 4.99
N ALA A 118 13.15 10.77 5.26
CA ALA A 118 12.62 9.99 4.18
C ALA A 118 11.32 10.60 3.74
N HIS A 119 11.40 11.79 3.26
CA HIS A 119 10.22 12.47 2.85
C HIS A 119 9.89 12.21 1.43
N GLU A 120 10.70 11.50 0.75
CA GLU A 120 10.41 11.31 -0.63
C GLU A 120 9.77 9.99 -0.85
N LEU A 121 9.12 9.85 -1.94
CA LEU A 121 8.50 8.66 -2.35
C LEU A 121 9.55 7.79 -2.98
N VAL A 122 9.71 6.58 -2.53
CA VAL A 122 10.67 5.65 -3.09
C VAL A 122 9.93 4.58 -3.87
N VAL A 123 10.27 4.44 -5.13
CA VAL A 123 9.68 3.42 -5.96
C VAL A 123 10.75 2.41 -6.28
N ARG A 124 10.51 1.15 -5.94
CA ARG A 124 11.47 0.14 -6.21
C ARG A 124 10.83 -1.02 -6.86
N ARG A 125 11.50 -1.58 -7.83
CA ARG A 125 11.04 -2.78 -8.40
C ARG A 125 11.73 -3.87 -7.73
N THR A 126 10.99 -4.84 -7.30
CA THR A 126 11.57 -5.83 -6.50
C THR A 126 12.36 -6.80 -7.20
N PHE A 127 12.25 -7.00 -8.39
CA PHE A 127 13.10 -7.92 -8.94
C PHE A 127 13.71 -7.39 -10.05
N ALA A 128 14.44 -6.54 -9.74
CA ALA A 128 15.25 -5.98 -10.64
C ALA A 128 15.97 -6.96 -11.39
N THR A 129 15.90 -8.00 -10.88
CA THR A 129 16.61 -8.90 -11.47
C THR A 129 16.18 -9.28 -12.74
N TYR A 130 15.11 -9.05 -13.11
CA TYR A 130 14.88 -9.58 -14.21
C TYR A 130 15.21 -8.76 -15.24
N ASP A 131 16.05 -8.15 -15.07
CA ASP A 131 16.50 -7.51 -16.06
C ASP A 131 17.43 -8.18 -16.73
#